data_0bf335716b6d23b8cb7443f2b7466cdb
#
_entry.id   0bf335716b6d23b8cb7443f2b7466cdb
#
_cell.length_a   1.000
_cell.length_b   1.000
_cell.length_c   1.000
_cell.angle_alpha   90.00
_cell.angle_beta   90.00
_cell.angle_gamma   90.00
#
_symmetry.space_group_name_H-M   'P 1'
#
loop_
_entity.id
_entity.type
_entity.pdbx_description
1 polymer ?
#
loop_
_entity_poly.entity_id
_entity_poly.type
_entity_poly.pdbx_seq_one_letter_code
_entity_poly.pdbx_strand_id
1 'polypeptide(L)'
;MKKIALFLVAFCLCSFSELNITKKGIVVVHYNAEFNSLNNYTDIVKIKDAKIFKAWIDKDPAIKAQEGIRSVPTIVVYKNGKEIKRWEAGLSLSLKVPYLEIQSEIDKLTGANKW
;
A
#
# COMPACT_ATOMS: atom_id res chain seq x y z
N MET A 1 -4.06 23.81 31.61
CA MET A 1 -5.03 22.99 31.45
C MET A 1 -5.31 22.67 30.05
N LYS A 2 -6.10 23.42 29.42
CA LYS A 2 -6.48 23.11 28.12
C LYS A 2 -5.34 22.98 27.20
N LYS A 3 -4.29 23.72 27.39
CA LYS A 3 -3.21 23.67 26.51
C LYS A 3 -2.52 22.38 26.52
N ILE A 4 -2.54 21.72 27.58
CA ILE A 4 -1.88 20.47 27.68
C ILE A 4 -2.45 19.45 26.79
N ALA A 5 -3.71 19.46 26.65
CA ALA A 5 -4.37 18.50 25.83
C ALA A 5 -3.90 18.65 24.39
N LEU A 6 -3.66 19.85 23.98
CA LEU A 6 -3.28 20.08 22.66
C LEU A 6 -1.94 19.53 22.39
N PHE A 7 -1.07 19.58 23.36
CA PHE A 7 0.15 19.06 23.22
C PHE A 7 0.16 17.64 22.89
N LEU A 8 -0.65 16.84 23.53
CA LEU A 8 -0.73 15.46 23.36
C LEU A 8 -1.11 15.10 21.96
N VAL A 9 -2.02 15.82 21.44
CA VAL A 9 -2.51 15.54 20.12
C VAL A 9 -1.40 15.75 19.11
N ALA A 10 -0.68 16.82 19.27
CA ALA A 10 0.34 17.11 18.34
C ALA A 10 1.40 16.03 18.37
N PHE A 11 1.66 15.51 19.52
CA PHE A 11 2.64 14.53 19.68
C PHE A 11 2.27 13.29 18.94
N CYS A 12 1.06 12.90 18.98
CA CYS A 12 0.61 11.72 18.33
C CYS A 12 0.81 11.82 16.84
N LEU A 13 0.67 12.97 16.29
CA LEU A 13 0.81 13.13 14.89
C LEU A 13 2.22 12.85 14.44
N CYS A 14 3.16 13.09 15.29
CA CYS A 14 4.52 12.88 14.92
C CYS A 14 4.82 11.44 14.62
N SER A 15 4.13 10.55 15.25
CA SER A 15 4.43 9.15 15.07
C SER A 15 4.13 8.68 13.67
N PHE A 16 3.34 9.43 12.92
CA PHE A 16 3.00 8.98 11.61
C PHE A 16 4.02 9.35 10.59
N SER A 17 4.95 10.20 10.95
CA SER A 17 5.90 10.64 9.98
C SER A 17 6.82 9.53 9.53
N GLU A 18 6.83 8.45 10.25
CA GLU A 18 7.69 7.38 9.89
C GLU A 18 7.26 6.60 8.68
N LEU A 19 6.04 6.70 8.32
CA LEU A 19 5.53 5.91 7.24
C LEU A 19 6.11 6.26 5.90
N ASN A 20 6.50 7.45 5.70
CA ASN A 20 7.11 7.88 4.48
C ASN A 20 6.49 7.52 3.15
N ILE A 21 5.39 6.87 3.12
CA ILE A 21 4.74 6.52 1.88
C ILE A 21 3.81 7.63 1.48
N THR A 22 4.13 8.28 0.36
CA THR A 22 3.28 9.35 -0.15
C THR A 22 2.20 8.75 -1.00
N LYS A 23 0.97 8.96 -0.64
CA LYS A 23 -0.14 8.43 -1.42
C LYS A 23 -0.80 9.48 -2.30
N LYS A 24 -0.03 10.51 -2.71
CA LYS A 24 -0.56 11.51 -3.57
C LYS A 24 -0.50 11.01 -5.00
N GLY A 25 -1.53 11.23 -5.79
CA GLY A 25 -1.61 10.71 -7.14
C GLY A 25 -1.95 9.23 -7.11
N ILE A 26 -1.52 8.49 -8.11
CA ILE A 26 -1.76 7.05 -8.18
C ILE A 26 -0.56 6.32 -7.61
N VAL A 27 -0.82 5.51 -6.60
CA VAL A 27 0.24 4.82 -5.88
C VAL A 27 -0.12 3.35 -5.72
N VAL A 28 0.84 2.47 -5.94
CA VAL A 28 0.65 1.05 -5.73
C VAL A 28 1.61 0.64 -4.63
N VAL A 29 1.10 0.03 -3.58
CA VAL A 29 1.94 -0.43 -2.48
C VAL A 29 1.90 -1.94 -2.40
N HIS A 30 3.08 -2.53 -2.33
CA HIS A 30 3.23 -3.98 -2.19
C HIS A 30 3.58 -4.23 -0.73
N TYR A 31 2.62 -4.74 0.02
CA TYR A 31 2.83 -5.06 1.42
C TYR A 31 3.22 -6.52 1.56
N ASN A 32 4.32 -6.79 2.20
CA ASN A 32 4.74 -8.17 2.44
C ASN A 32 5.43 -8.23 3.80
N ALA A 33 5.85 -9.40 4.20
CA ALA A 33 6.61 -9.58 5.43
C ALA A 33 7.95 -10.20 5.06
N GLU A 34 8.96 -9.90 5.83
CA GLU A 34 10.29 -10.37 5.52
C GLU A 34 10.35 -11.89 5.48
N PHE A 35 9.64 -12.56 6.36
CA PHE A 35 9.64 -14.02 6.38
C PHE A 35 9.04 -14.60 5.08
N ASN A 36 8.30 -13.81 4.35
CA ASN A 36 7.64 -14.24 3.12
C ASN A 36 8.30 -13.62 1.88
N SER A 37 9.53 -13.16 1.99
CA SER A 37 10.18 -12.44 0.90
C SER A 37 10.35 -13.24 -0.37
N LEU A 38 10.42 -14.55 -0.26
CA LEU A 38 10.56 -15.38 -1.45
C LEU A 38 9.30 -15.36 -2.31
N ASN A 39 8.20 -14.91 -1.75
CA ASN A 39 6.94 -14.80 -2.46
C ASN A 39 6.58 -13.37 -2.79
N ASN A 40 7.58 -12.50 -2.92
CA ASN A 40 7.33 -11.13 -3.34
C ASN A 40 6.67 -11.15 -4.71
N TYR A 41 5.78 -10.21 -4.93
CA TYR A 41 5.11 -10.11 -6.21
C TYR A 41 6.05 -9.33 -7.11
N THR A 42 6.93 -10.03 -7.80
CA THR A 42 7.99 -9.40 -8.57
C THR A 42 7.50 -8.68 -9.82
N ASP A 43 6.38 -9.08 -10.36
CA ASP A 43 5.85 -8.44 -11.55
C ASP A 43 5.37 -7.02 -11.30
N ILE A 44 5.40 -6.58 -10.05
CA ILE A 44 5.00 -5.22 -9.74
C ILE A 44 5.89 -4.21 -10.44
N VAL A 45 7.12 -4.58 -10.79
CA VAL A 45 8.02 -3.69 -11.49
C VAL A 45 7.57 -3.39 -12.91
N LYS A 46 6.62 -4.16 -13.42
CA LYS A 46 6.12 -3.96 -14.78
C LYS A 46 5.00 -2.93 -14.83
N ILE A 47 4.50 -2.51 -13.67
CA ILE A 47 3.40 -1.55 -13.60
C ILE A 47 3.90 -0.17 -14.02
N LYS A 48 3.09 0.52 -14.81
CA LYS A 48 3.40 1.86 -15.31
C LYS A 48 2.38 2.86 -14.86
N ASP A 49 2.76 4.13 -14.91
CA ASP A 49 1.87 5.25 -14.62
C ASP A 49 1.37 5.32 -13.18
N ALA A 50 2.18 4.80 -12.27
CA ALA A 50 1.88 4.87 -10.84
C ALA A 50 3.21 4.85 -10.09
N LYS A 51 3.20 5.38 -8.88
CA LYS A 51 4.38 5.28 -8.02
C LYS A 51 4.28 3.94 -7.33
N ILE A 52 5.40 3.24 -7.21
CA ILE A 52 5.44 1.92 -6.61
C ILE A 52 6.21 1.97 -5.30
N PHE A 53 5.62 1.47 -4.24
CA PHE A 53 6.28 1.39 -2.95
C PHE A 53 6.20 -0.04 -2.42
N LYS A 54 7.16 -0.40 -1.60
CA LYS A 54 7.14 -1.70 -0.95
C LYS A 54 7.21 -1.46 0.56
N ALA A 55 6.41 -2.16 1.31
CA ALA A 55 6.40 -2.03 2.77
C ALA A 55 6.48 -3.40 3.42
N TRP A 56 7.31 -3.50 4.45
CA TRP A 56 7.46 -4.74 5.23
C TRP A 56 6.66 -4.60 6.50
N ILE A 57 5.54 -5.29 6.59
CA ILE A 57 4.61 -5.10 7.71
C ILE A 57 5.14 -5.68 9.02
N ASP A 58 6.08 -6.60 8.96
CA ASP A 58 6.66 -7.14 10.19
C ASP A 58 7.73 -6.21 10.77
N LYS A 59 8.22 -5.27 9.96
CA LYS A 59 9.17 -4.30 10.45
C LYS A 59 8.46 -3.04 10.90
N ASP A 60 7.25 -2.83 10.43
CA ASP A 60 6.49 -1.65 10.77
C ASP A 60 5.04 -2.07 11.08
N PRO A 61 4.78 -2.59 12.25
CA PRO A 61 3.46 -3.07 12.60
C PRO A 61 2.37 -2.02 12.53
N ALA A 62 2.75 -0.74 12.64
CA ALA A 62 1.76 0.32 12.55
C ALA A 62 1.13 0.35 11.16
N ILE A 63 1.90 0.07 10.13
CA ILE A 63 1.38 0.05 8.78
C ILE A 63 0.35 -1.05 8.64
N LYS A 64 0.63 -2.21 9.22
CA LYS A 64 -0.28 -3.33 9.14
C LYS A 64 -1.64 -2.95 9.70
N ALA A 65 -1.66 -2.36 10.86
CA ALA A 65 -2.89 -1.97 11.52
C ALA A 65 -3.58 -0.84 10.77
N GLN A 66 -2.83 0.15 10.38
CA GLN A 66 -3.36 1.33 9.75
C GLN A 66 -3.98 1.03 8.40
N GLU A 67 -3.38 0.17 7.63
CA GLU A 67 -3.86 -0.17 6.29
C GLU A 67 -4.72 -1.44 6.26
N GLY A 68 -4.90 -2.06 7.40
CA GLY A 68 -5.76 -3.25 7.50
C GLY A 68 -5.22 -4.42 6.70
N ILE A 69 -3.92 -4.67 6.78
CA ILE A 69 -3.31 -5.77 6.02
C ILE A 69 -3.53 -7.07 6.79
N ARG A 70 -4.22 -8.00 6.17
CA ARG A 70 -4.57 -9.27 6.80
C ARG A 70 -3.79 -10.47 6.28
N SER A 71 -3.20 -10.35 5.13
CA SER A 71 -2.43 -11.43 4.54
C SER A 71 -1.29 -10.83 3.74
N VAL A 72 -0.31 -11.65 3.38
CA VAL A 72 0.83 -11.19 2.61
C VAL A 72 1.10 -12.17 1.49
N PRO A 73 1.52 -11.69 0.35
CA PRO A 73 1.58 -10.27 0.01
C PRO A 73 0.20 -9.70 -0.30
N THR A 74 0.05 -8.40 -0.13
CA THR A 74 -1.16 -7.68 -0.51
C THR A 74 -0.71 -6.50 -1.36
N ILE A 75 -1.41 -6.28 -2.47
CA ILE A 75 -1.12 -5.15 -3.34
C ILE A 75 -2.33 -4.23 -3.26
N VAL A 76 -2.10 -2.95 -3.02
CA VAL A 76 -3.19 -1.98 -2.94
C VAL A 76 -2.91 -0.83 -3.88
N VAL A 77 -3.92 -0.43 -4.65
CA VAL A 77 -3.85 0.73 -5.51
C VAL A 77 -4.59 1.86 -4.82
N TYR A 78 -3.93 3.00 -4.67
CA TYR A 78 -4.53 4.19 -4.05
C TYR A 78 -4.57 5.32 -5.06
N LYS A 79 -5.54 6.18 -4.92
CA LYS A 79 -5.54 7.44 -5.66
C LYS A 79 -5.78 8.56 -4.67
N ASN A 80 -4.81 9.45 -4.55
CA ASN A 80 -4.84 10.55 -3.61
C ASN A 80 -5.19 10.09 -2.19
N GLY A 81 -4.56 9.00 -1.79
CA GLY A 81 -4.72 8.48 -0.44
C GLY A 81 -5.93 7.57 -0.23
N LYS A 82 -6.78 7.45 -1.24
CA LYS A 82 -7.96 6.64 -1.11
C LYS A 82 -7.74 5.28 -1.75
N GLU A 83 -8.04 4.21 -1.04
CA GLU A 83 -7.90 2.86 -1.58
C GLU A 83 -8.91 2.63 -2.69
N ILE A 84 -8.43 2.20 -3.85
CA ILE A 84 -9.26 1.93 -5.01
C ILE A 84 -9.50 0.43 -5.14
N LYS A 85 -8.46 -0.37 -5.00
CA LYS A 85 -8.58 -1.81 -5.16
C LYS A 85 -7.44 -2.49 -4.43
N ARG A 86 -7.71 -3.69 -3.92
CA ARG A 86 -6.65 -4.46 -3.28
C ARG A 86 -6.75 -5.93 -3.70
N TRP A 87 -5.60 -6.57 -3.76
CA TRP A 87 -5.50 -7.99 -4.06
C TRP A 87 -4.75 -8.63 -2.91
N GLU A 88 -5.36 -9.61 -2.28
CA GLU A 88 -4.78 -10.25 -1.09
C GLU A 88 -4.46 -11.70 -1.36
N ALA A 89 -3.31 -12.15 -0.91
CA ALA A 89 -2.94 -13.55 -1.05
C ALA A 89 -3.79 -14.42 -0.12
N GLY A 90 -3.95 -15.64 -0.49
CA GLY A 90 -4.65 -16.58 0.37
C GLY A 90 -3.67 -17.29 1.30
N LEU A 91 -4.05 -18.47 1.73
CA LEU A 91 -3.24 -19.24 2.66
C LEU A 91 -1.90 -19.67 2.09
N SER A 92 -1.74 -19.64 0.79
CA SER A 92 -0.48 -20.01 0.18
C SER A 92 0.59 -18.95 0.37
N LEU A 93 0.21 -17.76 0.82
CA LEU A 93 1.12 -16.64 1.00
C LEU A 93 1.78 -16.24 -0.32
N SER A 94 1.06 -16.43 -1.41
CA SER A 94 1.57 -16.11 -2.73
C SER A 94 0.44 -15.45 -3.52
N LEU A 95 0.75 -14.37 -4.21
CA LEU A 95 -0.25 -13.64 -4.97
C LEU A 95 -0.08 -13.93 -6.46
N LYS A 96 -1.13 -14.44 -7.07
CA LYS A 96 -1.06 -14.88 -8.46
C LYS A 96 -1.75 -13.97 -9.47
N VAL A 97 -2.14 -12.80 -9.05
CA VAL A 97 -2.85 -11.90 -9.96
C VAL A 97 -1.93 -11.49 -11.11
N PRO A 98 -2.42 -11.47 -12.35
CA PRO A 98 -1.60 -11.01 -13.45
C PRO A 98 -1.38 -9.50 -13.32
N TYR A 99 -0.17 -9.03 -13.62
CA TYR A 99 0.09 -7.60 -13.44
C TYR A 99 -0.78 -6.75 -14.36
N LEU A 100 -1.24 -7.31 -15.47
CA LEU A 100 -2.11 -6.58 -16.38
C LEU A 100 -3.45 -6.25 -15.75
N GLU A 101 -3.88 -7.06 -14.79
CA GLU A 101 -5.12 -6.79 -14.09
C GLU A 101 -4.94 -5.55 -13.21
N ILE A 102 -3.79 -5.43 -12.56
CA ILE A 102 -3.47 -4.29 -11.75
C ILE A 102 -3.31 -3.06 -12.64
N GLN A 103 -2.63 -3.23 -13.75
CA GLN A 103 -2.42 -2.14 -14.71
C GLN A 103 -3.77 -1.63 -15.22
N SER A 104 -4.71 -2.52 -15.44
CA SER A 104 -6.02 -2.14 -15.92
C SER A 104 -6.72 -1.20 -14.96
N GLU A 105 -6.60 -1.45 -13.65
CA GLU A 105 -7.21 -0.58 -12.66
C GLU A 105 -6.55 0.79 -12.68
N ILE A 106 -5.25 0.84 -12.89
CA ILE A 106 -4.52 2.09 -12.97
C ILE A 106 -4.95 2.86 -14.22
N ASP A 107 -5.09 2.16 -15.33
CA ASP A 107 -5.47 2.77 -16.60
C ASP A 107 -6.85 3.41 -16.51
N LYS A 108 -7.74 2.82 -15.75
CA LYS A 108 -9.06 3.40 -15.57
C LYS A 108 -8.96 4.72 -14.84
N LEU A 109 -7.99 4.83 -13.92
CA LEU A 109 -7.81 6.04 -13.15
C LEU A 109 -7.16 7.15 -13.95
N THR A 110 -6.34 6.79 -14.93
CA THR A 110 -5.68 7.77 -15.76
C THR A 110 -6.51 8.14 -16.98
N GLY A 111 -7.55 7.36 -17.25
CA GLY A 111 -8.32 7.55 -18.46
C GLY A 111 -7.68 6.94 -19.69
N ALA A 112 -6.62 6.17 -19.49
CA ALA A 112 -5.87 5.62 -20.63
C ALA A 112 -6.67 4.67 -21.48
N ASN A 113 -7.66 4.02 -20.95
CA ASN A 113 -8.45 3.08 -21.72
C ASN A 113 -9.83 3.61 -22.07
N LYS A 114 -9.95 4.92 -22.23
CA LYS A 114 -11.22 5.48 -22.64
C LYS A 114 -11.46 5.27 -24.10
N TRP A 115 -10.45 5.02 -24.84
CA TRP A 115 -10.56 4.82 -26.28
C TRP A 115 -10.46 3.33 -26.66
#